data_182383e88aac4e3abc3984520763456e
#
_entry.id   182383e88aac4e3abc3984520763456e
#
_cell.length_a   1.000
_cell.length_b   1.000
_cell.length_c   1.000
_cell.angle_alpha   90.00
_cell.angle_beta   90.00
_cell.angle_gamma   90.00
#
_symmetry.space_group_name_H-M   'P 1'
#
loop_
_entity.id
_entity.type
_entity.pdbx_description
1 polymer ?
#
loop_
_entity_poly.entity_id
_entity_poly.type
_entity_poly.pdbx_seq_one_letter_code
_entity_poly.pdbx_strand_id
1 'polypeptide(L)'
;NNAGQHWNHILFWQAMSPSAGGKIPGKLEQKLTADFGGVAQFKDAFKQAGATQFGSGWAWLVIGADGKLKVTKTPNGSNPLATGEGTALLGCDVWEHSYYLDFRNRRPDYLQNWLDKLANYEFAASKL
;
A
#
# COMPACT_ATOMS: atom_id res chain seq x y z
N ASN A 1 -1.66 18.30 8.86
CA ASN A 1 -2.52 17.54 7.97
C ASN A 1 -2.17 17.76 6.50
N ASN A 2 -2.02 19.01 6.07
CA ASN A 2 -1.59 19.31 4.69
C ASN A 2 -0.20 18.74 4.39
N ALA A 3 0.72 18.80 5.36
CA ALA A 3 2.05 18.23 5.21
C ALA A 3 1.98 16.70 5.09
N GLY A 4 1.09 16.06 5.86
CA GLY A 4 0.86 14.62 5.77
C GLY A 4 0.31 14.20 4.41
N GLN A 5 -0.66 14.94 3.88
CA GLN A 5 -1.22 14.67 2.55
C GLN A 5 -0.16 14.83 1.45
N HIS A 6 0.65 15.87 1.54
CA HIS A 6 1.71 16.10 0.57
C HIS A 6 2.72 14.95 0.57
N TRP A 7 3.16 14.51 1.75
CA TRP A 7 4.08 13.38 1.90
C TRP A 7 3.47 12.10 1.36
N ASN A 8 2.19 11.83 1.69
CA ASN A 8 1.49 10.63 1.23
C ASN A 8 1.42 10.57 -0.30
N HIS A 9 1.11 11.69 -0.94
CA HIS A 9 0.99 11.73 -2.39
C HIS A 9 2.34 11.60 -3.09
N ILE A 10 3.41 12.15 -2.53
CA ILE A 10 4.76 11.94 -3.07
C ILE A 10 5.10 10.45 -3.04
N LEU A 11 4.88 9.78 -1.91
CA LEU A 11 5.12 8.35 -1.80
C LEU A 11 4.22 7.54 -2.76
N PHE A 12 2.97 7.93 -2.89
CA PHE A 12 2.01 7.25 -3.76
C PHE A 12 2.50 7.24 -5.21
N TRP A 13 2.95 8.39 -5.71
CA TRP A 13 3.49 8.47 -7.08
C TRP A 13 4.74 7.63 -7.25
N GLN A 14 5.62 7.59 -6.26
CA GLN A 14 6.82 6.75 -6.29
C GLN A 14 6.48 5.27 -6.19
N ALA A 15 5.41 4.93 -5.49
CA ALA A 15 4.98 3.55 -5.28
C ALA A 15 4.20 2.98 -6.45
N MET A 16 3.99 3.75 -7.51
CA MET A 16 3.28 3.29 -8.70
C MET A 16 4.13 3.38 -9.95
N SER A 17 3.91 2.46 -10.88
CA SER A 17 4.53 2.52 -12.20
C SER A 17 3.63 1.79 -13.20
N PRO A 18 3.27 2.44 -14.34
CA PRO A 18 2.47 1.77 -15.36
C PRO A 18 3.16 0.56 -15.97
N SER A 19 4.48 0.51 -15.88
CA SER A 19 5.29 -0.59 -16.42
C SER A 19 5.70 -1.62 -15.36
N ALA A 20 5.26 -1.46 -14.11
CA ALA A 20 5.64 -2.38 -13.03
C ALA A 20 5.08 -3.79 -13.26
N GLY A 21 3.86 -3.90 -13.81
CA GLY A 21 3.30 -5.16 -14.28
C GLY A 21 3.11 -6.24 -13.24
N GLY A 22 3.06 -5.90 -11.96
CA GLY A 22 2.85 -6.86 -10.88
C GLY A 22 4.08 -7.70 -10.53
N LYS A 23 5.23 -7.41 -11.11
CA LYS A 23 6.47 -8.14 -10.80
C LYS A 23 6.97 -7.82 -9.41
N ILE A 24 7.24 -8.85 -8.62
CA ILE A 24 7.77 -8.71 -7.27
C ILE A 24 9.21 -9.24 -7.25
N PRO A 25 10.21 -8.41 -6.91
CA PRO A 25 11.59 -8.88 -6.79
C PRO A 25 11.72 -10.01 -5.78
N GLY A 26 12.62 -10.96 -6.04
CA GLY A 26 12.77 -12.14 -5.20
C GLY A 26 13.03 -11.83 -3.74
N LYS A 27 13.81 -10.79 -3.44
CA LYS A 27 14.08 -10.37 -2.06
C LYS A 27 12.79 -9.97 -1.34
N LEU A 28 11.93 -9.20 -1.97
CA LEU A 28 10.66 -8.79 -1.40
C LEU A 28 9.70 -9.97 -1.31
N GLU A 29 9.65 -10.81 -2.33
CA GLU A 29 8.80 -12.01 -2.32
C GLU A 29 9.15 -12.94 -1.16
N GLN A 30 10.44 -13.17 -0.91
CA GLN A 30 10.88 -13.98 0.22
C GLN A 30 10.42 -13.38 1.55
N LYS A 31 10.53 -12.06 1.70
CA LYS A 31 10.10 -11.36 2.91
C LYS A 31 8.59 -11.42 3.09
N LEU A 32 7.83 -11.24 2.03
CA LEU A 32 6.37 -11.37 2.08
C LEU A 32 5.94 -12.78 2.45
N THR A 33 6.64 -13.80 1.92
CA THR A 33 6.35 -15.17 2.26
C THR A 33 6.65 -15.45 3.73
N ALA A 34 7.76 -14.94 4.25
CA ALA A 34 8.13 -15.14 5.66
C ALA A 34 7.15 -14.47 6.62
N ASP A 35 6.69 -13.25 6.30
CA ASP A 35 5.92 -12.44 7.23
C ASP A 35 4.41 -12.60 7.07
N PHE A 36 3.92 -12.94 5.88
CA PHE A 36 2.48 -13.12 5.59
C PHE A 36 2.08 -14.57 5.25
N GLY A 37 3.04 -15.41 4.95
CA GLY A 37 2.76 -16.77 4.49
C GLY A 37 2.72 -16.91 2.97
N GLY A 38 2.85 -15.82 2.23
CA GLY A 38 2.86 -15.81 0.78
C GLY A 38 2.44 -14.48 0.20
N VAL A 39 2.65 -14.31 -1.11
CA VAL A 39 2.26 -13.08 -1.81
C VAL A 39 0.74 -12.93 -1.84
N ALA A 40 0.01 -14.03 -2.05
CA ALA A 40 -1.46 -14.00 -2.05
C ALA A 40 -2.02 -13.52 -0.71
N GLN A 41 -1.45 -13.99 0.39
CA GLN A 41 -1.85 -13.59 1.73
C GLN A 41 -1.55 -12.10 1.99
N PHE A 42 -0.43 -11.61 1.49
CA PHE A 42 -0.13 -10.18 1.56
C PHE A 42 -1.17 -9.36 0.80
N LYS A 43 -1.47 -9.75 -0.44
CA LYS A 43 -2.44 -9.02 -1.26
C LYS A 43 -3.83 -9.02 -0.62
N ASP A 44 -4.25 -10.13 -0.04
CA ASP A 44 -5.52 -10.21 0.67
C ASP A 44 -5.54 -9.28 1.89
N ALA A 45 -4.47 -9.27 2.68
CA ALA A 45 -4.37 -8.39 3.85
C ALA A 45 -4.41 -6.92 3.43
N PHE A 46 -3.71 -6.57 2.36
CA PHE A 46 -3.67 -5.20 1.86
C PHE A 46 -5.05 -4.75 1.35
N LYS A 47 -5.71 -5.61 0.57
CA LYS A 47 -7.07 -5.33 0.08
C LYS A 47 -8.05 -5.16 1.24
N GLN A 48 -7.95 -6.01 2.25
CA GLN A 48 -8.83 -5.95 3.40
C GLN A 48 -8.63 -4.67 4.20
N ALA A 49 -7.38 -4.28 4.40
CA ALA A 49 -7.07 -3.02 5.09
C ALA A 49 -7.67 -1.82 4.35
N GLY A 50 -7.47 -1.75 3.03
CA GLY A 50 -8.02 -0.66 2.23
C GLY A 50 -9.54 -0.68 2.16
N ALA A 51 -10.14 -1.86 2.00
CA ALA A 51 -11.58 -2.01 1.88
C ALA A 51 -12.30 -1.70 3.20
N THR A 52 -11.66 -1.97 4.33
CA THR A 52 -12.26 -1.74 5.66
C THR A 52 -11.91 -0.38 6.25
N GLN A 53 -11.07 0.41 5.58
CA GLN A 53 -10.81 1.78 6.02
C GLN A 53 -12.10 2.59 5.88
N PHE A 54 -12.67 3.00 7.02
CA PHE A 54 -13.92 3.76 7.03
C PHE A 54 -13.68 5.17 6.47
N GLY A 55 -14.40 5.50 5.40
CA GLY A 55 -14.24 6.78 4.73
C GLY A 55 -12.93 6.91 3.96
N SER A 56 -12.43 8.11 3.84
CA SER A 56 -11.19 8.42 3.15
C SER A 56 -9.97 8.00 3.96
N GLY A 57 -8.94 7.57 3.29
CA GLY A 57 -7.70 7.18 3.95
C GLY A 57 -6.73 6.48 3.02
N TRP A 58 -5.86 5.68 3.60
CA TRP A 58 -4.75 5.02 2.89
C TRP A 58 -4.56 3.60 3.42
N ALA A 59 -4.16 2.69 2.53
CA ALA A 59 -3.64 1.38 2.90
C ALA A 59 -2.13 1.38 2.69
N TRP A 60 -1.39 0.76 3.60
CA TRP A 60 0.07 0.81 3.62
C TRP A 60 0.67 -0.58 3.78
N LEU A 61 1.81 -0.81 3.10
CA LEU A 61 2.76 -1.86 3.46
C LEU A 61 3.92 -1.17 4.19
N VAL A 62 4.20 -1.60 5.41
CA VAL A 62 5.24 -0.99 6.25
C VAL A 62 6.20 -2.06 6.75
N ILE A 63 7.44 -1.64 7.03
CA ILE A 63 8.38 -2.45 7.80
C ILE A 63 8.49 -1.84 9.20
N GLY A 64 8.18 -2.63 10.22
CA GLY A 64 8.18 -2.18 11.59
C GLY A 64 9.58 -2.15 12.20
N ALA A 65 9.67 -1.65 13.44
CA ALA A 65 10.95 -1.59 14.17
C ALA A 65 11.54 -2.97 14.42
N ASP A 66 10.72 -4.01 14.46
CA ASP A 66 11.14 -5.40 14.61
C ASP A 66 11.66 -6.03 13.30
N GLY A 67 11.67 -5.28 12.21
CA GLY A 67 12.09 -5.75 10.90
C GLY A 67 11.05 -6.58 10.15
N LYS A 68 9.84 -6.71 10.68
CA LYS A 68 8.77 -7.48 10.03
C LYS A 68 7.88 -6.59 9.19
N LEU A 69 7.39 -7.14 8.09
CA LEU A 69 6.43 -6.46 7.23
C LEU A 69 5.03 -6.55 7.81
N LYS A 70 4.28 -5.46 7.71
CA LYS A 70 2.90 -5.36 8.17
C LYS A 70 2.07 -4.60 7.17
N VAL A 71 0.76 -4.87 7.16
CA VAL A 71 -0.21 -4.07 6.44
C VAL A 71 -0.98 -3.24 7.48
N THR A 72 -1.13 -1.96 7.22
CA THR A 72 -1.88 -1.06 8.09
C THR A 72 -2.74 -0.11 7.26
N LYS A 73 -3.64 0.59 7.92
CA LYS A 73 -4.49 1.60 7.30
C LYS A 73 -4.53 2.83 8.17
N THR A 74 -4.65 3.99 7.54
CA THR A 74 -4.73 5.27 8.25
C THR A 74 -5.86 6.11 7.68
N PRO A 75 -6.57 6.88 8.52
CA PRO A 75 -7.65 7.74 8.04
C PRO A 75 -7.09 9.04 7.44
N ASN A 76 -7.81 9.57 6.47
CA ASN A 76 -7.55 10.89 5.88
C ASN A 76 -6.08 11.06 5.47
N GLY A 77 -5.41 12.08 5.94
CA GLY A 77 -4.02 12.39 5.61
C GLY A 77 -2.98 11.83 6.56
N SER A 78 -3.39 10.99 7.51
CA SER A 78 -2.44 10.34 8.41
C SER A 78 -1.56 9.34 7.67
N ASN A 79 -0.42 8.98 8.25
CA ASN A 79 0.52 8.04 7.65
C ASN A 79 1.28 7.26 8.74
N PRO A 80 1.98 6.16 8.37
CA PRO A 80 2.70 5.34 9.35
C PRO A 80 3.80 6.08 10.09
N LEU A 81 4.40 7.08 9.48
CA LEU A 81 5.41 7.90 10.15
C LEU A 81 4.79 8.68 11.32
N ALA A 82 3.62 9.28 11.10
CA ALA A 82 2.91 10.04 12.14
C ALA A 82 2.38 9.12 13.24
N THR A 83 1.94 7.90 12.90
CA THR A 83 1.39 6.95 13.87
C THR A 83 2.45 6.08 14.54
N GLY A 84 3.69 6.12 14.07
CA GLY A 84 4.77 5.30 14.63
C GLY A 84 4.71 3.82 14.26
N GLU A 85 3.96 3.47 13.23
CA GLU A 85 3.75 2.07 12.84
C GLU A 85 4.94 1.48 12.08
N GLY A 86 5.85 2.30 11.56
CA GLY A 86 7.03 1.84 10.84
C GLY A 86 7.33 2.67 9.61
N THR A 87 8.20 2.15 8.75
CA THR A 87 8.60 2.79 7.51
C THR A 87 7.71 2.30 6.37
N ALA A 88 7.08 3.22 5.65
CA ALA A 88 6.20 2.88 4.53
C ALA A 88 7.00 2.42 3.32
N LEU A 89 6.65 1.28 2.77
CA LEU A 89 7.21 0.73 1.54
C LEU A 89 6.27 0.95 0.36
N LEU A 90 4.98 0.81 0.58
CA LEU A 90 3.92 1.06 -0.40
C LEU A 90 2.77 1.76 0.29
N GLY A 91 2.11 2.67 -0.42
CA GLY A 91 0.92 3.33 0.05
C GLY A 91 -0.09 3.44 -1.08
N CYS A 92 -1.35 3.12 -0.81
CA CYS A 92 -2.43 3.23 -1.78
C CYS A 92 -3.50 4.16 -1.26
N ASP A 93 -3.81 5.19 -2.03
CA ASP A 93 -4.86 6.15 -1.74
C ASP A 93 -6.22 5.50 -1.92
N VAL A 94 -7.03 5.46 -0.87
CA VAL A 94 -8.39 4.89 -0.92
C VAL A 94 -9.46 5.96 -0.73
N TRP A 95 -9.14 7.22 -0.98
CA TRP A 95 -10.14 8.26 -1.13
C TRP A 95 -10.98 7.98 -2.38
N GLU A 96 -12.25 8.31 -2.36
CA GLU A 96 -13.12 8.04 -3.51
C GLU A 96 -12.60 8.61 -4.82
N HIS A 97 -11.97 9.79 -4.79
CA HIS A 97 -11.44 10.42 -5.99
C HIS A 97 -10.38 9.57 -6.70
N SER A 98 -9.74 8.64 -5.99
CA SER A 98 -8.69 7.79 -6.55
C SER A 98 -9.25 6.69 -7.45
N TYR A 99 -10.51 6.32 -7.29
CA TYR A 99 -11.07 5.16 -8.00
C TYR A 99 -12.49 5.34 -8.52
N TYR A 100 -13.17 6.42 -8.14
CA TYR A 100 -14.62 6.55 -8.40
C TYR A 100 -14.97 6.51 -9.88
N LEU A 101 -14.16 7.14 -10.74
CA LEU A 101 -14.44 7.19 -12.18
C LEU A 101 -14.40 5.81 -12.82
N ASP A 102 -13.47 4.96 -12.39
CA ASP A 102 -13.28 3.64 -12.98
C ASP A 102 -14.04 2.54 -12.23
N PHE A 103 -14.10 2.60 -10.91
CA PHE A 103 -14.58 1.50 -10.08
C PHE A 103 -15.84 1.83 -9.28
N ARG A 104 -16.27 3.07 -9.16
CA ARG A 104 -17.54 3.50 -8.52
C ARG A 104 -17.82 2.78 -7.20
N ASN A 105 -17.36 2.99 -6.13
CA ASN A 105 -17.61 2.29 -4.85
C ASN A 105 -17.11 0.85 -4.78
N ARG A 106 -16.47 0.33 -5.84
CA ARG A 106 -15.89 -1.02 -5.81
C ARG A 106 -14.43 -0.93 -5.36
N ARG A 107 -14.24 -0.47 -4.13
CA ARG A 107 -12.91 -0.28 -3.57
C ARG A 107 -12.04 -1.56 -3.59
N PRO A 108 -12.58 -2.76 -3.28
CA PRO A 108 -11.75 -3.97 -3.38
C PRO A 108 -11.24 -4.24 -4.80
N ASP A 109 -12.04 -3.97 -5.83
CA ASP A 109 -11.61 -4.15 -7.22
C ASP A 109 -10.51 -3.17 -7.60
N TYR A 110 -10.62 -1.92 -7.16
CA TYR A 110 -9.58 -0.92 -7.32
C TYR A 110 -8.27 -1.37 -6.68
N LEU A 111 -8.34 -1.86 -5.44
CA LEU A 111 -7.15 -2.31 -4.71
C LEU A 111 -6.49 -3.51 -5.40
N GLN A 112 -7.28 -4.47 -5.89
CA GLN A 112 -6.74 -5.61 -6.62
C GLN A 112 -6.02 -5.16 -7.89
N ASN A 113 -6.64 -4.27 -8.65
CA ASN A 113 -6.04 -3.73 -9.87
C ASN A 113 -4.75 -2.97 -9.58
N TRP A 114 -4.74 -2.16 -8.52
CA TRP A 114 -3.56 -1.41 -8.12
C TRP A 114 -2.41 -2.35 -7.76
N LEU A 115 -2.68 -3.38 -6.96
CA LEU A 115 -1.67 -4.36 -6.54
C LEU A 115 -1.10 -5.14 -7.73
N ASP A 116 -1.95 -5.47 -8.69
CA ASP A 116 -1.54 -6.35 -9.81
C ASP A 116 -0.88 -5.58 -10.95
N LYS A 117 -1.19 -4.31 -11.13
CA LYS A 117 -0.79 -3.58 -12.33
C LYS A 117 0.04 -2.33 -12.06
N LEU A 118 -0.17 -1.64 -10.95
CA LEU A 118 0.43 -0.33 -10.72
C LEU A 118 1.47 -0.31 -9.61
N ALA A 119 1.37 -1.18 -8.61
CA ALA A 119 2.28 -1.16 -7.47
C ALA A 119 3.72 -1.40 -7.91
N ASN A 120 4.61 -0.50 -7.51
CA ASN A 120 6.02 -0.60 -7.84
C ASN A 120 6.76 -1.37 -6.74
N TYR A 121 6.79 -2.68 -6.88
CA TYR A 121 7.44 -3.56 -5.90
C TYR A 121 8.95 -3.40 -5.87
N GLU A 122 9.56 -2.95 -6.97
CA GLU A 122 11.00 -2.66 -6.98
C GLU A 122 11.32 -1.49 -6.06
N PHE A 123 10.49 -0.44 -6.07
CA PHE A 123 10.63 0.67 -5.15
C PHE A 123 10.51 0.20 -3.69
N ALA A 124 9.51 -0.64 -3.40
CA ALA A 124 9.33 -1.20 -2.06
C ALA A 124 10.55 -2.03 -1.63
N ALA A 125 11.05 -2.88 -2.52
CA ALA A 125 12.22 -3.71 -2.24
C ALA A 125 13.48 -2.87 -1.97
N SER A 126 13.60 -1.72 -2.62
CA SER A 126 14.76 -0.84 -2.44
C SER A 126 14.85 -0.27 -1.02
N LYS A 127 13.77 -0.32 -0.26
CA LYS A 127 13.71 0.21 1.11
C LYS A 127 13.85 -0.87 2.18
N LEU A 128 14.04 -2.10 1.79
CA LEU A 128 14.22 -3.21 2.75
C LEU A 128 15.58 -3.17 3.48
#